data_235a393b69828684daf656add518a9e6
#
_entry.id   235a393b69828684daf656add518a9e6
#
_cell.length_a   1.000
_cell.length_b   1.000
_cell.length_c   1.000
_cell.angle_alpha   90.00
_cell.angle_beta   90.00
_cell.angle_gamma   90.00
#
_symmetry.space_group_name_H-M   'P 1'
#
loop_
_entity.id
_entity.type
_entity.pdbx_description
1 polymer ?
#
loop_
_entity_poly.entity_id
_entity_poly.type
_entity_poly.pdbx_seq_one_letter_code
_entity_poly.pdbx_strand_id
1 'polypeptide(L)'
;MRNKKTVFIIAGEVSGDVLGANIMRAMPDFKFIGIGGQNMCALGLKSIFPMSDLAVMGIIEVVAHARTLKQRINQTIKEIIDTKPDLVLTIDSPGFARAVISGLRKNPDGRDLISKGLRFYHIVAPQVWAWRPGRAKKYAKTFDKLYSFFDFEVPYFTKYGLKTVPVGHPISDNIMGKYKSNKSVRGDKIVALMPGSRMTEVKKLMPIFRDFVESVPMGYRFVIPTVETTDKYIRKSVKCWNVQPEIISSDMRYKLYQQAFMAVAASGTVSVELAMMHVPAIIVYRMNWLTTLIGHILVNVRWVSLVNILLNKEIYPELLGTKANAKNILNQFNRVSNADTHKKMIAELKKADKLWRPDDNLVGERIASDIRNDF
;
A
#
# COMPACT_ATOMS: atom_id res chain seq x y z
N MET A 1 12.72 18.53 -34.23
CA MET A 1 11.87 17.93 -33.17
C MET A 1 12.82 17.24 -32.22
N ARG A 2 12.89 17.63 -30.91
CA ARG A 2 13.65 16.85 -29.93
C ARG A 2 13.04 15.45 -29.84
N ASN A 3 13.88 14.42 -30.04
CA ASN A 3 13.42 13.03 -29.83
C ASN A 3 12.84 12.91 -28.44
N LYS A 4 11.57 12.44 -28.33
CA LYS A 4 10.92 12.21 -27.05
C LYS A 4 11.73 11.18 -26.26
N LYS A 5 12.03 11.49 -25.00
CA LYS A 5 12.64 10.53 -24.07
C LYS A 5 11.74 9.31 -23.89
N THR A 6 12.33 8.14 -23.82
CA THR A 6 11.60 6.87 -23.72
C THR A 6 11.75 6.25 -22.33
N VAL A 7 10.63 5.98 -21.68
CA VAL A 7 10.56 5.29 -20.38
C VAL A 7 10.03 3.88 -20.59
N PHE A 8 10.80 2.89 -20.19
CA PHE A 8 10.34 1.51 -20.08
C PHE A 8 9.74 1.30 -18.69
N ILE A 9 8.41 1.30 -18.59
CA ILE A 9 7.70 1.21 -17.33
C ILE A 9 7.25 -0.23 -17.03
N ILE A 10 7.42 -0.67 -15.78
CA ILE A 10 7.03 -2.03 -15.33
C ILE A 10 6.17 -1.90 -14.09
N ALA A 11 4.88 -2.22 -14.21
CA ALA A 11 3.96 -2.40 -13.08
C ALA A 11 3.67 -3.88 -12.90
N GLY A 12 3.74 -4.39 -11.66
CA GLY A 12 3.49 -5.79 -11.35
C GLY A 12 2.16 -6.06 -10.65
N GLU A 13 1.46 -5.00 -10.21
CA GLU A 13 0.20 -5.09 -9.47
C GLU A 13 -0.77 -3.99 -9.87
N VAL A 14 -2.06 -4.16 -9.54
CA VAL A 14 -3.12 -3.19 -9.88
C VAL A 14 -2.84 -1.81 -9.32
N SER A 15 -2.32 -1.72 -8.09
CA SER A 15 -1.92 -0.44 -7.48
C SER A 15 -0.79 0.24 -8.23
N GLY A 16 0.17 -0.55 -8.74
CA GLY A 16 1.25 -0.08 -9.59
C GLY A 16 0.77 0.41 -10.95
N ASP A 17 -0.22 -0.24 -11.54
CA ASP A 17 -0.86 0.18 -12.78
C ASP A 17 -1.57 1.54 -12.64
N VAL A 18 -2.31 1.74 -11.56
CA VAL A 18 -2.95 3.03 -11.26
C VAL A 18 -1.91 4.15 -11.11
N LEU A 19 -0.85 3.90 -10.32
CA LEU A 19 0.22 4.88 -10.12
C LEU A 19 0.99 5.16 -11.42
N GLY A 20 1.29 4.12 -12.20
CA GLY A 20 1.92 4.23 -13.51
C GLY A 20 1.11 5.08 -14.48
N ALA A 21 -0.21 4.88 -14.50
CA ALA A 21 -1.12 5.69 -15.31
C ALA A 21 -1.11 7.18 -14.88
N ASN A 22 -1.03 7.47 -13.58
CA ASN A 22 -0.93 8.85 -13.10
C ASN A 22 0.40 9.50 -13.51
N ILE A 23 1.50 8.76 -13.46
CA ILE A 23 2.81 9.22 -13.96
C ILE A 23 2.75 9.48 -15.46
N MET A 24 2.17 8.57 -16.25
CA MET A 24 2.03 8.74 -17.70
C MET A 24 1.22 9.98 -18.06
N ARG A 25 0.10 10.24 -17.35
CA ARG A 25 -0.70 11.47 -17.55
C ARG A 25 0.10 12.73 -17.28
N ALA A 26 0.95 12.69 -16.24
CA ALA A 26 1.79 13.81 -15.86
C ALA A 26 3.00 14.01 -16.80
N MET A 27 3.32 13.06 -17.70
CA MET A 27 4.46 13.10 -18.62
C MET A 27 4.06 12.83 -20.08
N PRO A 28 3.18 13.65 -20.71
CA PRO A 28 2.72 13.44 -22.08
C PRO A 28 3.82 13.70 -23.14
N ASP A 29 4.88 14.35 -22.74
CA ASP A 29 6.09 14.65 -23.51
C ASP A 29 7.07 13.46 -23.61
N PHE A 30 6.87 12.40 -22.81
CA PHE A 30 7.65 11.17 -22.87
C PHE A 30 6.93 10.07 -23.66
N LYS A 31 7.71 9.11 -24.19
CA LYS A 31 7.18 7.87 -24.78
C LYS A 31 7.23 6.77 -23.72
N PHE A 32 6.13 6.07 -23.52
CA PHE A 32 6.05 4.94 -22.59
C PHE A 32 5.90 3.62 -23.34
N ILE A 33 6.68 2.63 -22.94
CA ILE A 33 6.64 1.24 -23.39
C ILE A 33 6.82 0.34 -22.16
N GLY A 34 6.44 -0.92 -22.23
CA GLY A 34 6.72 -1.87 -21.14
C GLY A 34 5.53 -2.73 -20.72
N ILE A 35 5.32 -2.86 -19.41
CA ILE A 35 4.33 -3.76 -18.81
C ILE A 35 3.40 -2.98 -17.90
N GLY A 36 2.10 -3.07 -18.16
CA GLY A 36 1.07 -2.42 -17.38
C GLY A 36 -0.28 -3.11 -17.49
N GLY A 37 -1.22 -2.66 -16.68
CA GLY A 37 -2.59 -3.13 -16.67
C GLY A 37 -3.53 -2.22 -17.47
N GLN A 38 -4.82 -2.32 -17.16
CA GLN A 38 -5.88 -1.61 -17.89
C GLN A 38 -5.75 -0.09 -17.85
N ASN A 39 -5.32 0.48 -16.70
CA ASN A 39 -5.22 1.93 -16.54
C ASN A 39 -4.13 2.54 -17.42
N MET A 40 -2.96 1.91 -17.49
CA MET A 40 -1.86 2.35 -18.35
C MET A 40 -2.17 2.08 -19.83
N CYS A 41 -2.80 0.95 -20.15
CA CYS A 41 -3.22 0.62 -21.52
C CYS A 41 -4.27 1.61 -22.05
N ALA A 42 -5.18 2.09 -21.21
CA ALA A 42 -6.15 3.13 -21.57
C ALA A 42 -5.48 4.48 -21.96
N LEU A 43 -4.22 4.68 -21.58
CA LEU A 43 -3.39 5.83 -21.96
C LEU A 43 -2.44 5.54 -23.14
N GLY A 44 -2.64 4.42 -23.82
CA GLY A 44 -1.89 4.06 -25.01
C GLY A 44 -0.66 3.17 -24.79
N LEU A 45 -0.40 2.69 -23.57
CA LEU A 45 0.63 1.68 -23.32
C LEU A 45 0.22 0.36 -24.01
N LYS A 46 1.11 -0.19 -24.83
CA LYS A 46 0.98 -1.56 -25.32
C LYS A 46 1.81 -2.47 -24.43
N SER A 47 1.13 -3.17 -23.49
CA SER A 47 1.83 -4.10 -22.59
C SER A 47 2.41 -5.27 -23.36
N ILE A 48 3.69 -5.59 -23.15
CA ILE A 48 4.39 -6.66 -23.87
C ILE A 48 3.92 -8.07 -23.51
N PHE A 49 3.25 -8.20 -22.35
CA PHE A 49 2.50 -9.38 -21.91
C PHE A 49 1.51 -8.97 -20.81
N PRO A 50 0.53 -9.85 -20.45
CA PRO A 50 -0.42 -9.55 -19.40
C PRO A 50 0.27 -9.32 -18.04
N MET A 51 -0.02 -8.19 -17.38
CA MET A 51 0.54 -7.86 -16.06
C MET A 51 0.24 -8.95 -15.01
N SER A 52 -0.86 -9.70 -15.16
CA SER A 52 -1.22 -10.83 -14.29
C SER A 52 -0.13 -11.90 -14.18
N ASP A 53 0.72 -12.03 -15.20
CA ASP A 53 1.83 -13.00 -15.19
C ASP A 53 2.90 -12.65 -14.14
N LEU A 54 2.90 -11.40 -13.63
CA LEU A 54 3.79 -10.93 -12.56
C LEU A 54 3.16 -11.03 -11.16
N ALA A 55 1.83 -11.12 -11.10
CA ALA A 55 1.06 -11.12 -9.84
C ALA A 55 1.07 -12.49 -9.13
N VAL A 56 2.24 -13.14 -9.06
CA VAL A 56 2.39 -14.46 -8.41
C VAL A 56 2.68 -14.25 -6.93
N MET A 57 1.70 -14.54 -6.07
CA MET A 57 1.82 -14.47 -4.62
C MET A 57 1.93 -15.87 -4.00
N GLY A 58 3.02 -16.10 -3.24
CA GLY A 58 3.23 -17.33 -2.48
C GLY A 58 4.38 -18.17 -3.02
N ILE A 59 5.07 -18.89 -2.10
CA ILE A 59 6.27 -19.69 -2.44
C ILE A 59 5.90 -20.85 -3.39
N ILE A 60 4.76 -21.47 -3.18
CA ILE A 60 4.30 -22.61 -3.98
C ILE A 60 3.92 -22.16 -5.40
N GLU A 61 3.23 -21.04 -5.52
CA GLU A 61 2.83 -20.46 -6.81
C GLU A 61 4.05 -19.97 -7.61
N VAL A 62 5.04 -19.37 -6.94
CA VAL A 62 6.32 -18.97 -7.57
C VAL A 62 7.05 -20.16 -8.18
N VAL A 63 7.08 -21.31 -7.51
CA VAL A 63 7.71 -22.54 -8.03
C VAL A 63 6.94 -23.08 -9.24
N ALA A 64 5.61 -23.12 -9.17
CA ALA A 64 4.77 -23.58 -10.27
C ALA A 64 4.89 -22.70 -11.54
N HIS A 65 5.10 -21.38 -11.35
CA HIS A 65 5.19 -20.41 -12.45
C HIS A 65 6.64 -20.01 -12.80
N ALA A 66 7.65 -20.65 -12.21
CA ALA A 66 9.06 -20.27 -12.39
C ALA A 66 9.52 -20.26 -13.86
N ARG A 67 8.99 -21.18 -14.67
CA ARG A 67 9.30 -21.24 -16.12
C ARG A 67 8.73 -20.02 -16.86
N THR A 68 7.47 -19.71 -16.63
CA THR A 68 6.80 -18.53 -17.19
C THR A 68 7.51 -17.26 -16.77
N LEU A 69 7.80 -17.11 -15.47
CA LEU A 69 8.50 -15.95 -14.95
C LEU A 69 9.87 -15.75 -15.60
N LYS A 70 10.63 -16.83 -15.78
CA LYS A 70 11.92 -16.79 -16.50
C LYS A 70 11.76 -16.37 -17.96
N GLN A 71 10.72 -16.85 -18.65
CA GLN A 71 10.41 -16.43 -20.02
C GLN A 71 10.08 -14.93 -20.07
N ARG A 72 9.25 -14.41 -19.15
CA ARG A 72 8.89 -12.99 -19.08
C ARG A 72 10.08 -12.10 -18.74
N ILE A 73 11.00 -12.54 -17.87
CA ILE A 73 12.26 -11.84 -17.61
C ILE A 73 13.08 -11.72 -18.89
N ASN A 74 13.29 -12.81 -19.62
CA ASN A 74 14.08 -12.80 -20.86
C ASN A 74 13.41 -11.95 -21.96
N GLN A 75 12.07 -12.04 -22.09
CA GLN A 75 11.31 -11.20 -23.01
C GLN A 75 11.46 -9.71 -22.68
N THR A 76 11.39 -9.35 -21.40
CA THR A 76 11.56 -7.96 -20.95
C THR A 76 12.98 -7.45 -21.21
N ILE A 77 14.01 -8.27 -20.95
CA ILE A 77 15.41 -7.90 -21.23
C ILE A 77 15.60 -7.64 -22.72
N LYS A 78 15.08 -8.54 -23.58
CA LYS A 78 15.16 -8.37 -25.04
C LYS A 78 14.47 -7.07 -25.48
N GLU A 79 13.26 -6.81 -25.01
CA GLU A 79 12.50 -5.62 -25.38
C GLU A 79 13.20 -4.32 -24.95
N ILE A 80 13.85 -4.30 -23.75
CA ILE A 80 14.65 -3.16 -23.30
C ILE A 80 15.85 -2.94 -24.22
N ILE A 81 16.53 -4.01 -24.65
CA ILE A 81 17.67 -3.92 -25.58
C ILE A 81 17.23 -3.42 -26.95
N ASP A 82 16.12 -3.92 -27.48
CA ASP A 82 15.59 -3.56 -28.80
C ASP A 82 15.08 -2.10 -28.83
N THR A 83 14.43 -1.66 -27.75
CA THR A 83 13.79 -0.32 -27.67
C THR A 83 14.71 0.79 -27.18
N LYS A 84 15.84 0.45 -26.54
CA LYS A 84 16.87 1.38 -26.05
C LYS A 84 16.29 2.57 -25.27
N PRO A 85 15.55 2.34 -24.18
CA PRO A 85 14.95 3.43 -23.41
C PRO A 85 16.01 4.26 -22.68
N ASP A 86 15.66 5.49 -22.29
CA ASP A 86 16.48 6.36 -21.45
C ASP A 86 16.38 5.97 -19.96
N LEU A 87 15.21 5.40 -19.57
CA LEU A 87 14.88 5.03 -18.19
C LEU A 87 14.10 3.72 -18.14
N VAL A 88 14.47 2.83 -17.24
CA VAL A 88 13.62 1.72 -16.77
C VAL A 88 13.03 2.12 -15.43
N LEU A 89 11.71 2.33 -15.39
CA LEU A 89 10.94 2.70 -14.21
C LEU A 89 10.13 1.50 -13.73
N THR A 90 10.43 1.00 -12.54
CA THR A 90 9.75 -0.16 -11.97
C THR A 90 8.86 0.24 -10.80
N ILE A 91 7.64 -0.27 -10.75
CA ILE A 91 6.66 0.00 -9.70
C ILE A 91 6.34 -1.31 -8.99
N ASP A 92 6.71 -1.41 -7.72
CA ASP A 92 6.59 -2.64 -6.94
C ASP A 92 7.31 -3.85 -7.58
N SER A 93 6.89 -5.08 -7.28
CA SER A 93 7.46 -6.33 -7.83
C SER A 93 9.00 -6.38 -7.86
N PRO A 94 9.68 -6.10 -6.73
CA PRO A 94 11.13 -5.92 -6.69
C PRO A 94 11.91 -7.18 -7.08
N GLY A 95 11.32 -8.35 -6.96
CA GLY A 95 11.93 -9.61 -7.39
C GLY A 95 12.13 -9.65 -8.90
N PHE A 96 11.08 -9.33 -9.64
CA PHE A 96 11.09 -9.26 -11.11
C PHE A 96 12.02 -8.15 -11.61
N ALA A 97 11.86 -6.94 -11.07
CA ALA A 97 12.69 -5.79 -11.43
C ALA A 97 14.20 -6.08 -11.30
N ARG A 98 14.60 -6.65 -10.15
CA ARG A 98 16.00 -7.02 -9.91
C ARG A 98 16.51 -8.12 -10.84
N ALA A 99 15.67 -9.10 -11.20
CA ALA A 99 16.04 -10.16 -12.12
C ALA A 99 16.28 -9.60 -13.53
N VAL A 100 15.42 -8.71 -14.01
CA VAL A 100 15.57 -8.01 -15.29
C VAL A 100 16.87 -7.18 -15.32
N ILE A 101 17.09 -6.32 -14.30
CA ILE A 101 18.29 -5.48 -14.24
C ILE A 101 19.56 -6.32 -14.12
N SER A 102 19.54 -7.40 -13.35
CA SER A 102 20.67 -8.35 -13.27
C SER A 102 20.95 -9.02 -14.62
N GLY A 103 19.91 -9.35 -15.36
CA GLY A 103 20.04 -9.93 -16.71
C GLY A 103 20.64 -8.92 -17.69
N LEU A 104 20.20 -7.67 -17.69
CA LEU A 104 20.77 -6.59 -18.52
C LEU A 104 22.26 -6.39 -18.21
N ARG A 105 22.65 -6.38 -16.92
CA ARG A 105 24.07 -6.26 -16.53
C ARG A 105 24.97 -7.43 -16.96
N LYS A 106 24.38 -8.60 -17.18
CA LYS A 106 25.10 -9.79 -17.70
C LYS A 106 25.18 -9.83 -19.21
N ASN A 107 24.20 -9.23 -19.89
CA ASN A 107 24.12 -9.19 -21.36
C ASN A 107 25.07 -8.11 -21.92
N PRO A 108 25.85 -8.37 -22.99
CA PRO A 108 26.75 -7.38 -23.61
C PRO A 108 26.01 -6.11 -24.07
N ASP A 109 24.90 -6.24 -24.79
CA ASP A 109 24.10 -5.11 -25.30
C ASP A 109 23.45 -4.33 -24.14
N GLY A 110 23.04 -5.03 -23.08
CA GLY A 110 22.53 -4.41 -21.86
C GLY A 110 23.60 -3.57 -21.15
N ARG A 111 24.84 -4.04 -21.10
CA ARG A 111 25.97 -3.25 -20.55
C ARG A 111 26.29 -2.02 -21.41
N ASP A 112 26.20 -2.16 -22.73
CA ASP A 112 26.38 -1.03 -23.66
C ASP A 112 25.31 0.06 -23.40
N LEU A 113 24.05 -0.31 -23.26
CA LEU A 113 22.98 0.64 -22.91
C LEU A 113 23.24 1.34 -21.56
N ILE A 114 23.68 0.59 -20.55
CA ILE A 114 24.00 1.15 -19.23
C ILE A 114 25.17 2.14 -19.34
N SER A 115 26.22 1.80 -20.08
CA SER A 115 27.35 2.69 -20.31
C SER A 115 26.98 3.97 -21.08
N LYS A 116 25.94 3.91 -21.91
CA LYS A 116 25.35 5.04 -22.65
C LYS A 116 24.33 5.85 -21.84
N GLY A 117 24.12 5.52 -20.54
CA GLY A 117 23.34 6.33 -19.62
C GLY A 117 21.93 5.80 -19.32
N LEU A 118 21.60 4.55 -19.66
CA LEU A 118 20.35 3.91 -19.19
C LEU A 118 20.29 3.92 -17.66
N ARG A 119 19.20 4.47 -17.09
CA ARG A 119 18.98 4.56 -15.64
C ARG A 119 17.90 3.61 -15.17
N PHE A 120 17.98 3.23 -13.88
CA PHE A 120 17.04 2.32 -13.22
C PHE A 120 16.42 2.99 -12.01
N TYR A 121 15.14 3.34 -12.09
CA TYR A 121 14.41 3.91 -10.97
C TYR A 121 13.36 2.92 -10.46
N HIS A 122 13.15 2.93 -9.15
CA HIS A 122 12.18 2.07 -8.50
C HIS A 122 11.23 2.86 -7.61
N ILE A 123 9.96 2.51 -7.67
CA ILE A 123 8.92 3.09 -6.82
C ILE A 123 8.46 2.00 -5.87
N VAL A 124 8.22 2.33 -4.63
CA VAL A 124 7.89 1.49 -3.48
C VAL A 124 9.13 0.96 -2.75
N ALA A 125 9.49 1.65 -1.67
CA ALA A 125 10.56 1.19 -0.77
C ALA A 125 10.14 -0.12 -0.07
N PRO A 126 11.02 -1.14 -0.02
CA PRO A 126 10.75 -2.31 0.80
C PRO A 126 10.81 -1.94 2.29
N GLN A 127 9.92 -2.50 3.08
CA GLN A 127 9.83 -2.25 4.53
C GLN A 127 11.06 -2.80 5.29
N VAL A 128 12.25 -2.24 4.99
CA VAL A 128 13.53 -2.66 5.60
C VAL A 128 13.63 -2.27 7.07
N TRP A 129 12.86 -1.30 7.50
CA TRP A 129 12.71 -0.88 8.88
C TRP A 129 12.00 -1.93 9.75
N ALA A 130 11.11 -2.73 9.14
CA ALA A 130 10.38 -3.78 9.82
C ALA A 130 11.07 -5.15 9.71
N TRP A 131 11.66 -5.46 8.55
CA TRP A 131 12.16 -6.80 8.28
C TRP A 131 13.31 -6.82 7.26
N ARG A 132 14.36 -7.58 7.54
CA ARG A 132 15.54 -7.78 6.67
C ARG A 132 16.19 -6.46 6.22
N PRO A 133 16.79 -5.68 7.13
CA PRO A 133 17.38 -4.37 6.82
C PRO A 133 18.48 -4.44 5.76
N GLY A 134 19.19 -5.57 5.62
CA GLY A 134 20.19 -5.78 4.57
C GLY A 134 19.65 -5.71 3.12
N ARG A 135 18.34 -5.71 2.92
CA ARG A 135 17.76 -5.48 1.59
C ARG A 135 18.07 -4.09 1.05
N ALA A 136 18.18 -3.08 1.91
CA ALA A 136 18.51 -1.72 1.48
C ALA A 136 19.82 -1.66 0.69
N LYS A 137 20.88 -2.37 1.16
CA LYS A 137 22.16 -2.48 0.44
C LYS A 137 22.01 -3.13 -0.94
N LYS A 138 21.10 -4.12 -1.08
CA LYS A 138 20.81 -4.76 -2.39
C LYS A 138 20.11 -3.80 -3.33
N TYR A 139 19.19 -2.95 -2.82
CA TYR A 139 18.52 -1.92 -3.60
C TYR A 139 19.51 -0.88 -4.10
N ALA A 140 20.40 -0.39 -3.24
CA ALA A 140 21.44 0.58 -3.60
C ALA A 140 22.38 0.05 -4.70
N LYS A 141 22.62 -1.28 -4.75
CA LYS A 141 23.40 -1.91 -5.84
C LYS A 141 22.60 -2.11 -7.13
N THR A 142 21.26 -2.03 -7.07
CA THR A 142 20.41 -2.36 -8.20
C THR A 142 19.90 -1.12 -8.91
N PHE A 143 19.43 -0.14 -8.15
CA PHE A 143 18.74 1.04 -8.65
C PHE A 143 19.58 2.30 -8.47
N ASP A 144 19.42 3.26 -9.37
CA ASP A 144 20.07 4.57 -9.31
C ASP A 144 19.26 5.55 -8.47
N LYS A 145 17.93 5.38 -8.43
CA LYS A 145 17.01 6.19 -7.63
C LYS A 145 15.84 5.34 -7.10
N LEU A 146 15.41 5.66 -5.87
CA LEU A 146 14.27 5.05 -5.21
C LEU A 146 13.25 6.15 -4.84
N TYR A 147 11.99 5.94 -5.17
CA TYR A 147 10.88 6.73 -4.65
C TYR A 147 10.24 6.00 -3.48
N SER A 148 10.32 6.59 -2.28
CA SER A 148 9.68 6.09 -1.07
C SER A 148 8.37 6.81 -0.81
N PHE A 149 7.44 6.15 -0.14
CA PHE A 149 6.17 6.78 0.22
C PHE A 149 6.29 7.66 1.46
N PHE A 150 7.30 7.44 2.29
CA PHE A 150 7.44 8.11 3.57
C PHE A 150 8.87 8.63 3.78
N ASP A 151 8.98 9.81 4.41
CA ASP A 151 10.26 10.46 4.71
C ASP A 151 11.15 9.62 5.63
N PHE A 152 10.55 8.91 6.61
CA PHE A 152 11.32 8.09 7.56
C PHE A 152 12.03 6.90 6.90
N GLU A 153 11.63 6.50 5.69
CA GLU A 153 12.26 5.42 4.94
C GLU A 153 13.60 5.86 4.32
N VAL A 154 13.74 7.15 4.00
CA VAL A 154 14.89 7.71 3.27
C VAL A 154 16.24 7.34 3.90
N PRO A 155 16.48 7.51 5.23
CA PRO A 155 17.79 7.22 5.85
C PRO A 155 18.24 5.77 5.71
N TYR A 156 17.30 4.83 5.58
CA TYR A 156 17.63 3.40 5.43
C TYR A 156 18.33 3.08 4.11
N PHE A 157 18.14 3.90 3.09
CA PHE A 157 18.68 3.70 1.75
C PHE A 157 19.83 4.66 1.44
N THR A 158 19.70 5.93 1.83
CA THR A 158 20.76 6.96 1.59
C THR A 158 22.07 6.61 2.28
N LYS A 159 22.06 5.92 3.42
CA LYS A 159 23.28 5.41 4.08
C LYS A 159 24.08 4.42 3.23
N TYR A 160 23.48 3.85 2.19
CA TYR A 160 24.15 2.99 1.21
C TYR A 160 24.39 3.70 -0.13
N GLY A 161 24.20 5.02 -0.20
CA GLY A 161 24.42 5.85 -1.39
C GLY A 161 23.27 5.83 -2.40
N LEU A 162 22.10 5.23 -2.09
CA LEU A 162 20.95 5.25 -3.00
C LEU A 162 20.20 6.58 -2.88
N LYS A 163 20.14 7.36 -3.97
CA LYS A 163 19.30 8.56 -4.04
C LYS A 163 17.85 8.15 -3.78
N THR A 164 17.28 8.63 -2.69
CA THR A 164 15.92 8.27 -2.27
C THR A 164 15.09 9.53 -2.10
N VAL A 165 13.95 9.60 -2.78
CA VAL A 165 13.05 10.76 -2.83
C VAL A 165 11.71 10.35 -2.22
N PRO A 166 11.27 10.99 -1.12
CA PRO A 166 9.95 10.75 -0.57
C PRO A 166 8.90 11.48 -1.42
N VAL A 167 7.84 10.76 -1.80
CA VAL A 167 6.82 11.28 -2.73
C VAL A 167 5.41 11.32 -2.13
N GLY A 168 5.25 10.86 -0.89
CA GLY A 168 3.94 10.68 -0.26
C GLY A 168 3.26 9.36 -0.67
N HIS A 169 2.18 9.03 0.02
CA HIS A 169 1.48 7.77 -0.21
C HIS A 169 0.37 7.92 -1.26
N PRO A 170 0.29 7.07 -2.32
CA PRO A 170 -0.70 7.20 -3.40
C PRO A 170 -2.16 7.18 -2.96
N ILE A 171 -2.46 6.62 -1.79
CA ILE A 171 -3.81 6.67 -1.21
C ILE A 171 -4.27 8.12 -0.99
N SER A 172 -3.35 9.04 -0.70
CA SER A 172 -3.68 10.46 -0.54
C SER A 172 -4.36 11.05 -1.78
N ASP A 173 -3.96 10.60 -2.97
CA ASP A 173 -4.52 11.04 -4.25
C ASP A 173 -6.01 10.65 -4.41
N ASN A 174 -6.43 9.56 -3.75
CA ASN A 174 -7.81 9.07 -3.78
C ASN A 174 -8.71 9.78 -2.77
N ILE A 175 -8.15 10.27 -1.67
CA ILE A 175 -8.88 10.84 -0.53
C ILE A 175 -8.95 12.36 -0.66
N MET A 176 -7.82 13.00 -0.92
CA MET A 176 -7.70 14.45 -0.89
C MET A 176 -8.30 15.09 -2.15
N GLY A 177 -9.15 16.07 -1.94
CA GLY A 177 -9.91 16.75 -3.00
C GLY A 177 -11.29 16.14 -3.28
N LYS A 178 -11.50 14.84 -3.00
CA LYS A 178 -12.78 14.16 -3.20
C LYS A 178 -13.61 14.03 -1.92
N TYR A 179 -12.95 13.86 -0.78
CA TYR A 179 -13.59 13.57 0.49
C TYR A 179 -13.10 14.56 1.56
N LYS A 180 -13.81 15.67 1.72
CA LYS A 180 -13.59 16.54 2.88
C LYS A 180 -14.17 15.88 4.12
N SER A 181 -13.41 15.81 5.21
CA SER A 181 -13.93 15.39 6.51
C SER A 181 -15.07 16.32 6.93
N ASN A 182 -16.30 15.91 6.72
CA ASN A 182 -17.49 16.69 7.06
C ASN A 182 -17.81 16.48 8.54
N LYS A 183 -17.33 17.37 9.40
CA LYS A 183 -17.52 17.31 10.86
C LYS A 183 -18.98 17.39 11.32
N SER A 184 -19.88 17.90 10.47
CA SER A 184 -21.30 18.11 10.81
C SER A 184 -22.18 16.88 10.70
N VAL A 185 -21.70 15.78 10.10
CA VAL A 185 -22.51 14.57 9.79
C VAL A 185 -22.22 13.41 10.75
N ARG A 186 -21.33 13.58 11.74
CA ARG A 186 -21.02 12.54 12.76
C ARG A 186 -22.09 12.44 13.86
N GLY A 187 -23.37 12.66 13.53
CA GLY A 187 -24.47 12.54 14.47
C GLY A 187 -24.80 11.10 14.86
N ASP A 188 -24.75 10.17 13.91
CA ASP A 188 -24.97 8.77 14.15
C ASP A 188 -23.68 8.10 14.59
N LYS A 189 -23.72 7.33 15.67
CA LYS A 189 -22.58 6.58 16.20
C LYS A 189 -22.21 5.39 15.31
N ILE A 190 -21.76 5.65 14.08
CA ILE A 190 -21.37 4.61 13.11
C ILE A 190 -19.99 4.09 13.45
N VAL A 191 -19.88 2.77 13.62
CA VAL A 191 -18.62 2.05 13.83
C VAL A 191 -18.29 1.24 12.59
N ALA A 192 -17.19 1.58 11.93
CA ALA A 192 -16.69 0.84 10.78
C ALA A 192 -15.94 -0.41 11.25
N LEU A 193 -16.34 -1.58 10.79
CA LEU A 193 -15.65 -2.85 11.06
C LEU A 193 -14.89 -3.28 9.80
N MET A 194 -13.56 -3.33 9.89
CA MET A 194 -12.67 -3.59 8.76
C MET A 194 -11.94 -4.92 8.98
N PRO A 195 -12.54 -6.09 8.62
CA PRO A 195 -11.95 -7.40 8.92
C PRO A 195 -10.74 -7.75 8.05
N GLY A 196 -10.39 -6.90 7.09
CA GLY A 196 -9.32 -7.12 6.11
C GLY A 196 -9.85 -7.56 4.75
N SER A 197 -8.95 -7.65 3.77
CA SER A 197 -9.24 -8.06 2.39
C SER A 197 -8.86 -9.51 2.10
N ARG A 198 -8.07 -10.15 2.98
CA ARG A 198 -7.63 -11.54 2.81
C ARG A 198 -8.54 -12.47 3.58
N MET A 199 -8.98 -13.56 2.93
CA MET A 199 -9.88 -14.55 3.55
C MET A 199 -9.32 -15.12 4.88
N THR A 200 -7.99 -15.28 4.99
CA THR A 200 -7.34 -15.77 6.21
C THR A 200 -7.46 -14.80 7.39
N GLU A 201 -7.47 -13.49 7.14
CA GLU A 201 -7.67 -12.44 8.15
C GLU A 201 -9.14 -12.38 8.54
N VAL A 202 -10.02 -12.32 7.54
CA VAL A 202 -11.48 -12.24 7.73
C VAL A 202 -11.99 -13.41 8.57
N LYS A 203 -11.59 -14.66 8.24
CA LYS A 203 -12.00 -15.84 9.00
C LYS A 203 -11.62 -15.77 10.48
N LYS A 204 -10.50 -15.13 10.81
CA LYS A 204 -10.03 -14.99 12.20
C LYS A 204 -10.71 -13.85 12.95
N LEU A 205 -11.04 -12.76 12.26
CA LEU A 205 -11.57 -11.55 12.90
C LEU A 205 -13.09 -11.54 13.00
N MET A 206 -13.81 -12.15 12.06
CA MET A 206 -15.28 -12.15 12.08
C MET A 206 -15.92 -12.71 13.36
N PRO A 207 -15.43 -13.84 13.95
CA PRO A 207 -15.94 -14.31 15.23
C PRO A 207 -15.70 -13.31 16.38
N ILE A 208 -14.54 -12.67 16.39
CA ILE A 208 -14.17 -11.67 17.41
C ILE A 208 -15.04 -10.40 17.26
N PHE A 209 -15.31 -9.99 16.03
CA PHE A 209 -16.17 -8.84 15.76
C PHE A 209 -17.61 -9.12 16.14
N ARG A 210 -18.12 -10.34 15.93
CA ARG A 210 -19.44 -10.74 16.43
C ARG A 210 -19.52 -10.53 17.96
N ASP A 211 -18.63 -11.18 18.69
CA ASP A 211 -18.65 -11.13 20.14
C ASP A 211 -18.46 -9.70 20.68
N PHE A 212 -17.67 -8.87 19.99
CA PHE A 212 -17.51 -7.44 20.29
C PHE A 212 -18.82 -6.67 20.06
N VAL A 213 -19.41 -6.79 18.85
CA VAL A 213 -20.63 -6.05 18.47
C VAL A 213 -21.78 -6.36 19.42
N GLU A 214 -21.92 -7.64 19.80
CA GLU A 214 -22.95 -8.10 20.74
C GLU A 214 -22.70 -7.63 22.19
N SER A 215 -21.48 -7.20 22.51
CA SER A 215 -21.09 -6.66 23.82
C SER A 215 -21.23 -5.13 23.92
N VAL A 216 -21.38 -4.43 22.79
CA VAL A 216 -21.51 -2.96 22.77
C VAL A 216 -22.92 -2.53 23.16
N PRO A 217 -23.11 -1.51 24.02
CA PRO A 217 -24.42 -0.98 24.35
C PRO A 217 -25.19 -0.51 23.12
N MET A 218 -26.50 -0.52 23.19
CA MET A 218 -27.39 -0.01 22.13
C MET A 218 -27.05 1.44 21.77
N GLY A 219 -27.36 1.84 20.53
CA GLY A 219 -27.14 3.20 20.04
C GLY A 219 -25.94 3.36 19.10
N TYR A 220 -25.34 2.25 18.66
CA TYR A 220 -24.30 2.23 17.62
C TYR A 220 -24.80 1.46 16.40
N ARG A 221 -24.41 1.95 15.20
CA ARG A 221 -24.61 1.26 13.92
C ARG A 221 -23.26 0.70 13.48
N PHE A 222 -23.24 -0.55 13.09
CA PHE A 222 -22.03 -1.22 12.60
C PHE A 222 -22.10 -1.36 11.09
N VAL A 223 -21.02 -1.03 10.39
CA VAL A 223 -20.92 -1.11 8.95
C VAL A 223 -19.65 -1.84 8.53
N ILE A 224 -19.78 -2.83 7.65
CA ILE A 224 -18.67 -3.64 7.14
C ILE A 224 -18.54 -3.39 5.63
N PRO A 225 -17.52 -2.68 5.15
CA PRO A 225 -17.20 -2.64 3.73
C PRO A 225 -16.53 -3.94 3.31
N THR A 226 -16.98 -4.54 2.21
CA THR A 226 -16.49 -5.82 1.70
C THR A 226 -15.86 -5.69 0.31
N VAL A 227 -14.87 -6.53 0.04
CA VAL A 227 -14.33 -6.75 -1.29
C VAL A 227 -14.91 -8.05 -1.87
N GLU A 228 -14.95 -8.16 -3.19
CA GLU A 228 -15.57 -9.29 -3.91
C GLU A 228 -15.11 -10.66 -3.38
N THR A 229 -13.79 -10.80 -3.12
CA THR A 229 -13.18 -12.05 -2.65
C THR A 229 -13.66 -12.52 -1.28
N THR A 230 -14.16 -11.61 -0.43
CA THR A 230 -14.57 -11.92 0.96
C THR A 230 -16.06 -11.69 1.20
N ASP A 231 -16.78 -11.01 0.30
CA ASP A 231 -18.18 -10.61 0.46
C ASP A 231 -19.10 -11.79 0.82
N LYS A 232 -19.06 -12.86 0.04
CA LYS A 232 -19.89 -14.05 0.27
C LYS A 232 -19.72 -14.66 1.66
N TYR A 233 -18.47 -14.71 2.14
CA TYR A 233 -18.15 -15.25 3.47
C TYR A 233 -18.66 -14.32 4.57
N ILE A 234 -18.44 -13.01 4.44
CA ILE A 234 -18.86 -12.01 5.43
C ILE A 234 -20.40 -12.01 5.54
N ARG A 235 -21.12 -11.94 4.42
CA ARG A 235 -22.60 -12.01 4.40
C ARG A 235 -23.15 -13.29 5.03
N LYS A 236 -22.48 -14.41 4.79
CA LYS A 236 -22.85 -15.68 5.46
C LYS A 236 -22.59 -15.62 6.97
N SER A 237 -21.45 -15.06 7.37
CA SER A 237 -21.05 -15.01 8.78
C SER A 237 -21.99 -14.14 9.63
N VAL A 238 -22.44 -12.99 9.12
CA VAL A 238 -23.28 -12.07 9.91
C VAL A 238 -24.71 -12.54 10.10
N LYS A 239 -25.20 -13.49 9.29
CA LYS A 239 -26.59 -14.00 9.40
C LYS A 239 -26.94 -14.54 10.80
N CYS A 240 -25.94 -15.04 11.53
CA CYS A 240 -26.13 -15.60 12.88
C CYS A 240 -25.78 -14.61 14.00
N TRP A 241 -25.54 -13.33 13.71
CA TRP A 241 -25.25 -12.31 14.71
C TRP A 241 -26.57 -11.74 15.27
N ASN A 242 -26.64 -11.52 16.58
CA ASN A 242 -27.81 -10.89 17.21
C ASN A 242 -27.95 -9.41 16.80
N VAL A 243 -26.83 -8.73 16.57
CA VAL A 243 -26.77 -7.36 16.05
C VAL A 243 -26.32 -7.41 14.60
N GLN A 244 -27.19 -6.99 13.67
CA GLN A 244 -26.93 -7.07 12.24
C GLN A 244 -26.14 -5.85 11.74
N PRO A 245 -24.89 -5.99 11.28
CA PRO A 245 -24.16 -4.91 10.65
C PRO A 245 -24.65 -4.68 9.22
N GLU A 246 -24.64 -3.43 8.79
CA GLU A 246 -24.82 -3.07 7.38
C GLU A 246 -23.60 -3.51 6.57
N ILE A 247 -23.81 -4.13 5.42
CA ILE A 247 -22.71 -4.56 4.53
C ILE A 247 -22.76 -3.72 3.25
N ILE A 248 -21.67 -3.02 2.99
CA ILE A 248 -21.51 -2.16 1.81
C ILE A 248 -20.36 -2.64 0.92
N SER A 249 -20.36 -2.20 -0.34
CA SER A 249 -19.20 -2.39 -1.22
C SER A 249 -18.00 -1.57 -0.73
N SER A 250 -16.80 -2.11 -0.89
CA SER A 250 -15.53 -1.41 -0.55
C SER A 250 -15.38 -0.05 -1.26
N ASP A 251 -16.03 0.16 -2.40
CA ASP A 251 -16.00 1.45 -3.12
C ASP A 251 -16.66 2.58 -2.33
N MET A 252 -17.57 2.22 -1.42
CA MET A 252 -18.26 3.17 -0.54
C MET A 252 -17.50 3.48 0.74
N ARG A 253 -16.33 2.86 0.98
CA ARG A 253 -15.59 2.98 2.24
C ARG A 253 -15.19 4.41 2.61
N TYR A 254 -14.84 5.25 1.64
CA TYR A 254 -14.49 6.65 1.95
C TYR A 254 -15.70 7.48 2.39
N LYS A 255 -16.89 7.21 1.83
CA LYS A 255 -18.14 7.81 2.31
C LYS A 255 -18.45 7.34 3.74
N LEU A 256 -18.23 6.06 4.02
CA LEU A 256 -18.34 5.52 5.38
C LEU A 256 -17.39 6.24 6.33
N TYR A 257 -16.10 6.43 5.95
CA TYR A 257 -15.11 7.10 6.81
C TYR A 257 -15.47 8.55 7.10
N GLN A 258 -16.12 9.27 6.18
CA GLN A 258 -16.62 10.63 6.44
C GLN A 258 -17.64 10.67 7.58
N GLN A 259 -18.44 9.63 7.73
CA GLN A 259 -19.53 9.54 8.70
C GLN A 259 -19.16 8.74 9.94
N ALA A 260 -18.13 7.89 9.86
CA ALA A 260 -17.75 7.01 10.94
C ALA A 260 -17.35 7.78 12.21
N PHE A 261 -17.96 7.41 13.33
CA PHE A 261 -17.54 7.86 14.64
C PHE A 261 -16.17 7.27 14.98
N MET A 262 -15.98 5.96 14.72
CA MET A 262 -14.70 5.27 14.87
C MET A 262 -14.65 3.99 14.03
N ALA A 263 -13.49 3.36 13.99
CA ALA A 263 -13.30 2.08 13.31
C ALA A 263 -12.63 1.03 14.21
N VAL A 264 -12.93 -0.25 13.96
CA VAL A 264 -12.15 -1.40 14.43
C VAL A 264 -11.60 -2.08 13.19
N ALA A 265 -10.29 -2.07 13.00
CA ALA A 265 -9.68 -2.39 11.72
C ALA A 265 -8.56 -3.42 11.84
N ALA A 266 -8.49 -4.35 10.87
CA ALA A 266 -7.31 -5.18 10.66
C ALA A 266 -6.09 -4.29 10.37
N SER A 267 -4.91 -4.73 10.82
CA SER A 267 -3.67 -4.00 10.51
C SER A 267 -3.36 -4.05 9.01
N GLY A 268 -3.04 -2.92 8.42
CA GLY A 268 -2.71 -2.78 7.00
C GLY A 268 -2.86 -1.34 6.52
N THR A 269 -2.93 -1.18 5.21
CA THR A 269 -3.08 0.11 4.53
C THR A 269 -4.34 0.88 4.96
N VAL A 270 -5.38 0.15 5.38
CA VAL A 270 -6.61 0.74 5.90
C VAL A 270 -6.38 1.68 7.09
N SER A 271 -5.37 1.42 7.93
CA SER A 271 -5.03 2.32 9.04
C SER A 271 -4.58 3.70 8.55
N VAL A 272 -3.89 3.75 7.42
CA VAL A 272 -3.46 4.99 6.76
C VAL A 272 -4.67 5.72 6.16
N GLU A 273 -5.58 5.01 5.49
CA GLU A 273 -6.82 5.59 4.97
C GLU A 273 -7.65 6.24 6.09
N LEU A 274 -7.84 5.52 7.21
CA LEU A 274 -8.56 6.02 8.37
C LEU A 274 -7.87 7.24 8.99
N ALA A 275 -6.54 7.26 9.04
CA ALA A 275 -5.77 8.38 9.56
C ALA A 275 -5.93 9.63 8.69
N MET A 276 -5.82 9.48 7.37
CA MET A 276 -6.01 10.58 6.41
C MET A 276 -7.43 11.16 6.46
N MET A 277 -8.42 10.34 6.85
CA MET A 277 -9.81 10.75 7.04
C MET A 277 -10.10 11.19 8.49
N HIS A 278 -9.08 11.25 9.35
CA HIS A 278 -9.17 11.60 10.78
C HIS A 278 -10.20 10.76 11.55
N VAL A 279 -10.32 9.47 11.20
CA VAL A 279 -11.22 8.54 11.88
C VAL A 279 -10.46 7.86 13.02
N PRO A 280 -10.89 8.03 14.29
CA PRO A 280 -10.36 7.26 15.40
C PRO A 280 -10.49 5.76 15.15
N ALA A 281 -9.45 4.99 15.47
CA ALA A 281 -9.49 3.56 15.20
C ALA A 281 -8.78 2.74 16.27
N ILE A 282 -9.19 1.47 16.36
CA ILE A 282 -8.53 0.40 17.11
C ILE A 282 -8.00 -0.59 16.09
N ILE A 283 -6.70 -0.86 16.14
CA ILE A 283 -6.07 -1.79 15.20
C ILE A 283 -6.01 -3.18 15.84
N VAL A 284 -6.51 -4.15 15.09
CA VAL A 284 -6.60 -5.55 15.54
C VAL A 284 -5.85 -6.44 14.57
N TYR A 285 -4.95 -7.27 15.08
CA TYR A 285 -4.20 -8.20 14.25
C TYR A 285 -4.02 -9.55 14.91
N ARG A 286 -4.63 -10.59 14.32
CA ARG A 286 -4.55 -11.96 14.83
C ARG A 286 -3.63 -12.82 13.98
N MET A 287 -2.38 -12.91 14.38
CA MET A 287 -1.39 -13.82 13.78
C MET A 287 -1.59 -15.27 14.23
N ASN A 288 -1.07 -16.25 13.47
CA ASN A 288 -0.84 -17.59 13.99
C ASN A 288 0.27 -17.51 15.03
N TRP A 289 0.20 -18.34 16.07
CA TRP A 289 1.18 -18.38 17.16
C TRP A 289 2.62 -18.58 16.66
N LEU A 290 2.83 -19.40 15.61
CA LEU A 290 4.13 -19.61 14.97
C LEU A 290 4.65 -18.31 14.33
N THR A 291 3.80 -17.56 13.64
CA THR A 291 4.15 -16.28 13.02
C THR A 291 4.40 -15.20 14.08
N THR A 292 3.73 -15.28 15.23
CA THR A 292 3.97 -14.38 16.37
C THR A 292 5.35 -14.61 16.98
N LEU A 293 5.75 -15.88 17.15
CA LEU A 293 7.07 -16.25 17.70
C LEU A 293 8.19 -15.81 16.76
N ILE A 294 8.05 -16.06 15.45
CA ILE A 294 9.00 -15.63 14.42
C ILE A 294 8.99 -14.10 14.27
N GLY A 295 7.82 -13.47 14.38
CA GLY A 295 7.67 -12.02 14.32
C GLY A 295 8.42 -11.30 15.44
N HIS A 296 8.33 -11.76 16.68
CA HIS A 296 9.06 -11.19 17.82
C HIS A 296 10.58 -11.28 17.67
N ILE A 297 11.08 -12.28 16.96
CA ILE A 297 12.54 -12.47 16.74
C ILE A 297 13.04 -11.66 15.54
N LEU A 298 12.19 -11.45 14.51
CA LEU A 298 12.60 -10.86 13.22
C LEU A 298 12.15 -9.41 13.01
N VAL A 299 11.18 -8.93 13.78
CA VAL A 299 10.55 -7.61 13.59
C VAL A 299 10.91 -6.70 14.76
N ASN A 300 11.79 -5.75 14.49
CA ASN A 300 12.34 -4.82 15.49
C ASN A 300 11.50 -3.52 15.55
N VAL A 301 10.17 -3.63 15.52
CA VAL A 301 9.28 -2.46 15.58
C VAL A 301 8.37 -2.52 16.80
N ARG A 302 8.23 -1.37 17.45
CA ARG A 302 7.37 -1.18 18.62
C ARG A 302 5.89 -1.29 18.29
N TRP A 303 5.49 -0.91 17.05
CA TRP A 303 4.11 -0.87 16.57
C TRP A 303 3.95 -1.60 15.25
N VAL A 304 2.73 -2.02 14.95
CA VAL A 304 2.36 -2.70 13.69
C VAL A 304 1.58 -1.77 12.76
N SER A 305 0.85 -0.80 13.31
CA SER A 305 0.17 0.23 12.54
C SER A 305 1.19 1.21 11.94
N LEU A 306 1.11 1.42 10.62
CA LEU A 306 1.92 2.43 9.94
C LEU A 306 1.75 3.82 10.54
N VAL A 307 0.55 4.15 11.02
CA VAL A 307 0.25 5.43 11.68
C VAL A 307 1.08 5.63 12.94
N ASN A 308 1.13 4.62 13.81
CA ASN A 308 1.91 4.67 15.04
C ASN A 308 3.43 4.70 14.76
N ILE A 309 3.86 3.97 13.74
CA ILE A 309 5.27 3.94 13.30
C ILE A 309 5.68 5.32 12.77
N LEU A 310 4.89 5.90 11.87
CA LEU A 310 5.16 7.20 11.26
C LEU A 310 5.21 8.34 12.28
N LEU A 311 4.29 8.32 13.25
CA LEU A 311 4.22 9.33 14.28
C LEU A 311 5.13 9.05 15.47
N ASN A 312 5.81 7.89 15.46
CA ASN A 312 6.61 7.38 16.59
C ASN A 312 5.87 7.47 17.93
N LYS A 313 4.56 7.24 17.90
CA LYS A 313 3.64 7.41 19.03
C LYS A 313 2.43 6.48 18.89
N GLU A 314 1.91 5.95 20.01
CA GLU A 314 0.64 5.22 19.99
C GLU A 314 -0.53 6.19 19.80
N ILE A 315 -0.98 6.34 18.56
CA ILE A 315 -2.21 7.07 18.22
C ILE A 315 -3.38 6.09 18.22
N TYR A 316 -3.23 4.99 17.49
CA TYR A 316 -4.20 3.92 17.46
C TYR A 316 -3.81 2.83 18.47
N PRO A 317 -4.71 2.44 19.40
CA PRO A 317 -4.50 1.26 20.23
C PRO A 317 -4.31 0.02 19.34
N GLU A 318 -3.31 -0.81 19.67
CA GLU A 318 -3.01 -2.03 18.92
C GLU A 318 -3.28 -3.27 19.78
N LEU A 319 -4.14 -4.14 19.29
CA LEU A 319 -4.46 -5.41 19.89
C LEU A 319 -3.92 -6.56 19.04
N LEU A 320 -2.79 -7.13 19.46
CA LEU A 320 -2.02 -8.10 18.68
C LEU A 320 -2.11 -9.51 19.27
N GLY A 321 -2.16 -10.53 18.42
CA GLY A 321 -2.12 -11.93 18.81
C GLY A 321 -3.29 -12.31 19.76
N THR A 322 -3.00 -12.80 20.95
CA THR A 322 -4.01 -13.19 21.95
C THR A 322 -4.77 -12.00 22.55
N LYS A 323 -4.17 -10.79 22.50
CA LYS A 323 -4.86 -9.55 22.92
C LYS A 323 -5.97 -9.14 21.95
N ALA A 324 -5.96 -9.65 20.71
CA ALA A 324 -7.03 -9.47 19.74
C ALA A 324 -8.25 -10.33 20.08
N ASN A 325 -9.06 -9.88 21.04
CA ASN A 325 -10.28 -10.51 21.49
C ASN A 325 -11.37 -9.46 21.80
N ALA A 326 -12.63 -9.88 21.85
CA ALA A 326 -13.78 -9.00 22.00
C ALA A 326 -13.71 -8.14 23.27
N LYS A 327 -13.31 -8.73 24.41
CA LYS A 327 -13.18 -8.01 25.70
C LYS A 327 -12.19 -6.85 25.60
N ASN A 328 -11.03 -7.08 25.02
CA ASN A 328 -10.01 -6.04 24.89
C ASN A 328 -10.42 -4.97 23.84
N ILE A 329 -11.10 -5.37 22.78
CA ILE A 329 -11.68 -4.42 21.82
C ILE A 329 -12.70 -3.53 22.52
N LEU A 330 -13.61 -4.10 23.32
CA LEU A 330 -14.61 -3.34 24.08
C LEU A 330 -13.96 -2.35 25.06
N ASN A 331 -12.91 -2.77 25.76
CA ASN A 331 -12.18 -1.89 26.68
C ASN A 331 -11.56 -0.69 25.93
N GLN A 332 -10.91 -0.93 24.78
CA GLN A 332 -10.36 0.15 23.97
C GLN A 332 -11.46 1.00 23.31
N PHE A 333 -12.56 0.37 22.91
CA PHE A 333 -13.74 1.07 22.38
C PHE A 333 -14.27 2.08 23.38
N ASN A 334 -14.49 1.68 24.64
CA ASN A 334 -14.95 2.56 25.71
C ASN A 334 -13.95 3.70 25.96
N ARG A 335 -12.63 3.41 25.95
CA ARG A 335 -11.58 4.41 26.09
C ARG A 335 -11.60 5.43 24.95
N VAL A 336 -11.67 4.97 23.69
CA VAL A 336 -11.67 5.82 22.51
C VAL A 336 -13.00 6.56 22.35
N SER A 337 -14.10 6.01 22.83
CA SER A 337 -15.41 6.67 22.83
C SER A 337 -15.55 7.81 23.85
N ASN A 338 -14.63 7.88 24.83
CA ASN A 338 -14.58 9.03 25.75
C ASN A 338 -14.29 10.31 24.96
N ALA A 339 -15.06 11.38 25.20
CA ALA A 339 -15.03 12.61 24.40
C ALA A 339 -13.63 13.25 24.31
N ASP A 340 -12.88 13.26 25.42
CA ASP A 340 -11.55 13.88 25.45
C ASP A 340 -10.53 13.03 24.69
N THR A 341 -10.56 11.70 24.90
CA THR A 341 -9.68 10.77 24.16
C THR A 341 -9.96 10.82 22.67
N HIS A 342 -11.23 10.84 22.29
CA HIS A 342 -11.67 10.94 20.90
C HIS A 342 -11.18 12.23 20.23
N LYS A 343 -11.40 13.38 20.88
CA LYS A 343 -10.92 14.69 20.39
C LYS A 343 -9.40 14.75 20.28
N LYS A 344 -8.67 14.23 21.28
CA LYS A 344 -7.20 14.15 21.27
C LYS A 344 -6.69 13.31 20.11
N MET A 345 -7.30 12.15 19.88
CA MET A 345 -6.90 11.28 18.75
C MET A 345 -7.09 11.98 17.41
N ILE A 346 -8.24 12.62 17.17
CA ILE A 346 -8.49 13.40 15.95
C ILE A 346 -7.46 14.53 15.80
N ALA A 347 -7.12 15.23 16.87
CA ALA A 347 -6.14 16.32 16.83
C ALA A 347 -4.73 15.81 16.44
N GLU A 348 -4.32 14.65 16.96
CA GLU A 348 -3.04 14.04 16.58
C GLU A 348 -3.03 13.56 15.12
N LEU A 349 -4.15 12.97 14.65
CA LEU A 349 -4.27 12.56 13.24
C LEU A 349 -4.17 13.74 12.27
N LYS A 350 -4.76 14.88 12.62
CA LYS A 350 -4.63 16.11 11.80
C LYS A 350 -3.21 16.66 11.71
N LYS A 351 -2.41 16.49 12.76
CA LYS A 351 -0.98 16.88 12.71
C LYS A 351 -0.20 16.05 11.71
N ALA A 352 -0.69 14.85 11.42
CA ALA A 352 -0.06 13.93 10.47
C ALA A 352 -0.37 14.24 9.00
N ASP A 353 -1.28 15.15 8.68
CA ASP A 353 -1.72 15.40 7.30
C ASP A 353 -0.55 15.69 6.34
N LYS A 354 0.45 16.45 6.80
CA LYS A 354 1.64 16.76 6.01
C LYS A 354 2.55 15.56 5.75
N LEU A 355 2.47 14.51 6.58
CA LEU A 355 3.26 13.29 6.38
C LEU A 355 2.72 12.43 5.24
N TRP A 356 1.40 12.51 5.01
CA TRP A 356 0.75 11.77 3.95
C TRP A 356 0.87 12.48 2.60
N ARG A 357 0.87 13.81 2.65
CA ARG A 357 0.89 14.69 1.50
C ARG A 357 1.73 15.93 1.80
N PRO A 358 3.00 15.95 1.35
CA PRO A 358 3.91 17.07 1.59
C PRO A 358 3.45 18.38 0.96
N ASP A 359 2.79 18.33 -0.19
CA ASP A 359 2.26 19.46 -0.96
C ASP A 359 0.93 19.09 -1.67
N ASP A 360 0.42 19.97 -2.52
CA ASP A 360 -0.86 19.79 -3.23
C ASP A 360 -0.77 18.96 -4.51
N ASN A 361 0.43 18.57 -4.95
CA ASN A 361 0.59 17.75 -6.15
C ASN A 361 0.21 16.28 -5.88
N LEU A 362 -0.22 15.59 -6.91
CA LEU A 362 -0.42 14.16 -6.88
C LEU A 362 0.93 13.43 -6.81
N VAL A 363 0.95 12.24 -6.23
CA VAL A 363 2.17 11.41 -6.14
C VAL A 363 2.79 11.17 -7.52
N GLY A 364 1.94 10.88 -8.52
CA GLY A 364 2.39 10.71 -9.90
C GLY A 364 3.03 11.96 -10.49
N GLU A 365 2.54 13.16 -10.15
CA GLU A 365 3.07 14.45 -10.61
C GLU A 365 4.43 14.76 -9.97
N ARG A 366 4.61 14.46 -8.66
CA ARG A 366 5.91 14.63 -7.98
C ARG A 366 6.97 13.73 -8.60
N ILE A 367 6.65 12.47 -8.87
CA ILE A 367 7.56 11.52 -9.52
C ILE A 367 7.89 12.02 -10.93
N ALA A 368 6.89 12.45 -11.68
CA ALA A 368 7.05 12.97 -13.03
C ALA A 368 7.95 14.21 -13.08
N SER A 369 7.75 15.15 -12.15
CA SER A 369 8.57 16.35 -12.02
C SER A 369 10.03 16.01 -11.70
N ASP A 370 10.27 15.11 -10.73
CA ASP A 370 11.64 14.70 -10.40
C ASP A 370 12.32 13.93 -11.53
N ILE A 371 11.58 13.10 -12.29
CA ILE A 371 12.13 12.43 -13.48
C ILE A 371 12.53 13.47 -14.55
N ARG A 372 11.67 14.47 -14.84
CA ARG A 372 12.01 15.50 -15.83
C ARG A 372 13.27 16.29 -15.50
N ASN A 373 13.52 16.52 -14.22
CA ASN A 373 14.73 17.23 -13.78
C ASN A 373 16.02 16.43 -14.01
N ASP A 374 15.91 15.13 -14.27
CA ASP A 374 17.06 14.27 -14.55
C ASP A 374 17.37 14.14 -16.07
N PHE A 375 16.46 14.57 -16.98
CA PHE A 375 16.54 14.40 -18.44
C PHE A 375 16.32 15.69 -19.22
#